data_ef54e24a252e67029037ee0e90206b97
#
_entry.id   ef54e24a252e67029037ee0e90206b97
#
_cell.length_a   1.000
_cell.length_b   1.000
_cell.length_c   1.000
_cell.angle_alpha   90.00
_cell.angle_beta   90.00
_cell.angle_gamma   90.00
#
_symmetry.space_group_name_H-M   'P 1'
#
loop_
_entity.id
_entity.type
_entity.pdbx_description
1 polymer ?
#
loop_
_entity_poly.entity_id
_entity_poly.type
_entity_poly.pdbx_seq_one_letter_code
_entity_poly.pdbx_strand_id
1 'polypeptide(L)'
;MTPKPTWTFRSGAKILFRAMQYEQDRKKYQGQAYDFIGFDELTHFTYLMYNYMWSRNRANGPGTRVYMRATANPGGIGHSWVKSRFIDIAPAATPKSFIQEIDTPDGDVIKIERNRIFIPSSIFDNKELLKNDPNYLASLAMLPTAERNALLYGDWLSFSGQVFDEFIDDPQHYKDRTNTHVIAPFKIPDHWKIFRAYDFGYAKPFSVGWWAVDTRGCIYRIRELYGSTDEPNVGVKWTPHKQAAKVREIEEKYYPDRNIFGVADPSIWDASRGESIAAAFESEGIYFDPGDNKRIPGKMQMHYRMAFDERGLPMDVYLQ
;
A
#
# COMPACT_ATOMS: atom_id res chain seq x y z
N MET A 1 18.95 -19.75 -28.62
CA MET A 1 18.28 -19.60 -27.30
C MET A 1 19.26 -20.03 -26.23
N THR A 2 19.63 -19.17 -25.32
CA THR A 2 20.48 -19.55 -24.19
C THR A 2 19.72 -20.53 -23.31
N PRO A 3 20.32 -21.69 -22.95
CA PRO A 3 19.64 -22.67 -22.08
C PRO A 3 19.24 -21.99 -20.76
N LYS A 4 18.00 -22.16 -20.35
CA LYS A 4 17.54 -21.61 -19.06
C LYS A 4 18.20 -22.41 -17.95
N PRO A 5 18.90 -21.78 -16.97
CA PRO A 5 19.59 -22.49 -15.91
C PRO A 5 18.64 -23.45 -15.16
N THR A 6 19.05 -24.70 -15.06
CA THR A 6 18.30 -25.76 -14.40
C THR A 6 19.27 -26.65 -13.64
N TRP A 7 18.99 -26.87 -12.36
CA TRP A 7 19.72 -27.85 -11.55
C TRP A 7 18.88 -29.12 -11.40
N THR A 8 19.46 -30.27 -11.68
CA THR A 8 18.79 -31.57 -11.54
C THR A 8 19.49 -32.40 -10.48
N PHE A 9 18.75 -32.81 -9.47
CA PHE A 9 19.23 -33.70 -8.42
C PHE A 9 19.23 -35.17 -8.87
N ARG A 10 19.99 -36.04 -8.16
CA ARG A 10 19.98 -37.46 -8.42
C ARG A 10 18.61 -38.13 -8.26
N SER A 11 17.74 -37.57 -7.43
CA SER A 11 16.34 -38.00 -7.26
C SER A 11 15.43 -37.68 -8.47
N GLY A 12 15.93 -36.94 -9.45
CA GLY A 12 15.12 -36.41 -10.57
C GLY A 12 14.43 -35.07 -10.26
N ALA A 13 14.45 -34.60 -9.04
CA ALA A 13 13.94 -33.27 -8.68
C ALA A 13 14.74 -32.17 -9.40
N LYS A 14 14.06 -31.08 -9.75
CA LYS A 14 14.67 -29.99 -10.53
C LYS A 14 14.43 -28.64 -9.86
N ILE A 15 15.47 -27.79 -9.83
CA ILE A 15 15.35 -26.36 -9.56
C ILE A 15 15.49 -25.62 -10.88
N LEU A 16 14.51 -24.79 -11.18
CA LEU A 16 14.45 -23.98 -12.39
C LEU A 16 14.71 -22.51 -12.01
N PHE A 17 15.83 -21.95 -12.44
CA PHE A 17 16.10 -20.52 -12.24
C PHE A 17 15.44 -19.73 -13.37
N ARG A 18 14.64 -18.74 -13.02
CA ARG A 18 13.82 -17.96 -13.96
C ARG A 18 13.82 -16.51 -13.53
N ALA A 19 13.59 -15.62 -14.51
CA ALA A 19 13.39 -14.20 -14.29
C ALA A 19 12.04 -13.75 -14.85
N MET A 20 11.47 -12.73 -14.21
CA MET A 20 10.24 -12.07 -14.65
C MET A 20 10.49 -10.57 -14.57
N GLN A 21 10.78 -9.95 -15.71
CA GLN A 21 11.13 -8.53 -15.79
C GLN A 21 9.91 -7.64 -15.92
N TYR A 22 8.91 -8.09 -16.69
CA TYR A 22 7.69 -7.34 -16.95
C TYR A 22 6.46 -8.14 -16.52
N GLU A 23 5.37 -7.49 -16.19
CA GLU A 23 4.12 -8.16 -15.78
C GLU A 23 3.60 -9.19 -16.79
N GLN A 24 3.78 -8.91 -18.07
CA GLN A 24 3.40 -9.85 -19.14
C GLN A 24 4.20 -11.16 -19.11
N ASP A 25 5.39 -11.17 -18.52
CA ASP A 25 6.24 -12.34 -18.44
C ASP A 25 5.62 -13.47 -17.61
N ARG A 26 4.67 -13.15 -16.72
CA ARG A 26 3.91 -14.15 -15.97
C ARG A 26 3.23 -15.17 -16.89
N LYS A 27 2.82 -14.76 -18.10
CA LYS A 27 2.19 -15.65 -19.08
C LYS A 27 3.12 -16.75 -19.58
N LYS A 28 4.45 -16.58 -19.49
CA LYS A 28 5.45 -17.62 -19.84
C LYS A 28 5.36 -18.86 -18.94
N TYR A 29 4.70 -18.74 -17.79
CA TYR A 29 4.48 -19.81 -16.82
C TYR A 29 3.11 -20.49 -16.99
N GLN A 30 2.33 -20.09 -17.99
CA GLN A 30 1.04 -20.73 -18.27
C GLN A 30 1.21 -22.23 -18.55
N GLY A 31 0.32 -23.06 -17.99
CA GLY A 31 0.38 -24.52 -18.14
C GLY A 31 1.40 -25.24 -17.25
N GLN A 32 2.28 -24.49 -16.55
CA GLN A 32 3.29 -25.07 -15.66
C GLN A 32 2.75 -25.26 -14.23
N ALA A 33 3.36 -26.18 -13.48
CA ALA A 33 3.07 -26.44 -12.09
C ALA A 33 4.39 -26.60 -11.31
N TYR A 34 4.42 -26.09 -10.09
CA TYR A 34 5.60 -26.13 -9.21
C TYR A 34 5.19 -26.46 -7.79
N ASP A 35 5.86 -27.43 -7.17
CA ASP A 35 5.64 -27.79 -5.77
C ASP A 35 6.19 -26.72 -4.82
N PHE A 36 7.28 -26.10 -5.24
CA PHE A 36 7.91 -24.98 -4.54
C PHE A 36 8.12 -23.79 -5.48
N ILE A 37 7.86 -22.58 -4.99
CA ILE A 37 8.23 -21.35 -5.65
C ILE A 37 8.96 -20.45 -4.67
N GLY A 38 10.21 -20.09 -5.00
CA GLY A 38 11.02 -19.12 -4.29
C GLY A 38 11.08 -17.80 -5.07
N PHE A 39 10.74 -16.68 -4.44
CA PHE A 39 11.03 -15.35 -4.93
C PHE A 39 12.26 -14.82 -4.24
N ASP A 40 13.21 -14.36 -5.02
CA ASP A 40 14.32 -13.56 -4.51
C ASP A 40 13.99 -12.08 -4.73
N GLU A 41 14.17 -11.25 -3.72
CA GLU A 41 13.80 -9.83 -3.73
C GLU A 41 12.32 -9.59 -4.11
N LEU A 42 11.40 -10.11 -3.31
CA LEU A 42 9.96 -10.07 -3.61
C LEU A 42 9.41 -8.65 -3.88
N THR A 43 10.02 -7.64 -3.28
CA THR A 43 9.66 -6.23 -3.49
C THR A 43 9.98 -5.71 -4.89
N HIS A 44 10.72 -6.45 -5.70
CA HIS A 44 10.93 -6.12 -7.13
C HIS A 44 9.80 -6.63 -8.04
N PHE A 45 8.84 -7.38 -7.51
CA PHE A 45 7.69 -7.90 -8.27
C PHE A 45 6.43 -7.11 -7.97
N THR A 46 5.58 -6.93 -8.98
CA THR A 46 4.23 -6.42 -8.75
C THR A 46 3.36 -7.50 -8.09
N TYR A 47 2.31 -7.08 -7.39
CA TYR A 47 1.36 -8.03 -6.80
C TYR A 47 0.76 -8.98 -7.84
N LEU A 48 0.51 -8.50 -9.05
CA LEU A 48 -0.05 -9.30 -10.13
C LEU A 48 0.90 -10.43 -10.59
N MET A 49 2.22 -10.17 -10.63
CA MET A 49 3.22 -11.20 -10.89
C MET A 49 3.22 -12.29 -9.81
N TYR A 50 3.26 -11.86 -8.55
CA TYR A 50 3.24 -12.76 -7.40
C TYR A 50 1.96 -13.60 -7.36
N ASN A 51 0.79 -12.97 -7.48
CA ASN A 51 -0.51 -13.64 -7.41
C ASN A 51 -0.71 -14.64 -8.57
N TYR A 52 -0.22 -14.31 -9.78
CA TYR A 52 -0.25 -15.26 -10.89
C TYR A 52 0.58 -16.51 -10.60
N MET A 53 1.77 -16.37 -10.02
CA MET A 53 2.61 -17.50 -9.65
C MET A 53 1.99 -18.37 -8.55
N TRP A 54 1.17 -17.78 -7.70
CA TRP A 54 0.40 -18.55 -6.72
C TRP A 54 -0.50 -19.60 -7.38
N SER A 55 -1.14 -19.27 -8.49
CA SER A 55 -1.95 -20.21 -9.25
C SER A 55 -1.13 -21.34 -9.92
N ARG A 56 0.19 -21.18 -10.00
CA ARG A 56 1.13 -22.21 -10.51
C ARG A 56 1.72 -23.08 -9.41
N ASN A 57 1.55 -22.69 -8.13
CA ASN A 57 2.03 -23.45 -6.99
C ASN A 57 1.03 -24.54 -6.63
N ARG A 58 1.21 -25.70 -7.22
CA ARG A 58 0.34 -26.88 -7.05
C ARG A 58 1.14 -28.17 -7.13
N ALA A 59 0.65 -29.21 -6.46
CA ALA A 59 1.31 -30.52 -6.41
C ALA A 59 1.46 -31.13 -7.81
N ASN A 60 2.66 -31.64 -8.09
CA ASN A 60 2.96 -32.39 -9.30
C ASN A 60 2.85 -33.93 -9.07
N GLY A 61 2.55 -34.38 -7.86
CA GLY A 61 2.38 -35.79 -7.52
C GLY A 61 1.87 -36.00 -6.11
N PRO A 62 1.49 -37.20 -5.73
CA PRO A 62 1.01 -37.53 -4.40
C PRO A 62 2.11 -37.32 -3.35
N GLY A 63 1.74 -36.81 -2.17
CA GLY A 63 2.66 -36.59 -1.05
C GLY A 63 3.57 -35.37 -1.16
N THR A 64 3.46 -34.58 -2.22
CA THR A 64 4.28 -33.37 -2.40
C THR A 64 3.75 -32.23 -1.54
N ARG A 65 4.62 -31.63 -0.75
CA ARG A 65 4.29 -30.40 0.00
C ARG A 65 4.38 -29.20 -0.93
N VAL A 66 3.30 -28.42 -0.97
CA VAL A 66 3.17 -27.22 -1.80
C VAL A 66 3.31 -25.97 -0.93
N TYR A 67 4.28 -25.12 -1.26
CA TYR A 67 4.51 -23.88 -0.49
C TYR A 67 5.32 -22.84 -1.29
N MET A 68 5.28 -21.60 -0.83
CA MET A 68 6.08 -20.49 -1.36
C MET A 68 6.96 -19.88 -0.27
N ARG A 69 8.10 -19.37 -0.68
CA ARG A 69 9.03 -18.60 0.15
C ARG A 69 9.48 -17.37 -0.62
N ALA A 70 9.87 -16.34 0.11
CA ALA A 70 10.44 -15.15 -0.50
C ALA A 70 11.49 -14.53 0.43
N THR A 71 12.53 -13.97 -0.17
CA THR A 71 13.40 -12.99 0.48
C THR A 71 12.91 -11.61 0.05
N ALA A 72 13.08 -10.61 0.89
CA ALA A 72 12.76 -9.23 0.55
C ALA A 72 13.49 -8.24 1.45
N ASN A 73 13.97 -7.17 0.84
CA ASN A 73 14.33 -5.95 1.53
C ASN A 73 13.24 -4.88 1.30
N PRO A 74 13.06 -3.92 2.23
CA PRO A 74 12.20 -2.77 2.00
C PRO A 74 12.62 -1.99 0.76
N GLY A 75 11.66 -1.41 0.04
CA GLY A 75 11.90 -0.67 -1.20
C GLY A 75 11.36 -1.37 -2.44
N GLY A 76 11.54 -0.75 -3.61
CA GLY A 76 11.08 -1.28 -4.90
C GLY A 76 9.57 -1.13 -5.14
N ILE A 77 9.15 -1.52 -6.35
CA ILE A 77 7.76 -1.34 -6.83
C ILE A 77 6.72 -2.15 -6.03
N GLY A 78 7.16 -3.23 -5.39
CA GLY A 78 6.32 -4.12 -4.60
C GLY A 78 6.29 -3.81 -3.11
N HIS A 79 7.03 -2.81 -2.63
CA HIS A 79 7.15 -2.51 -1.19
C HIS A 79 5.80 -2.48 -0.48
N SER A 80 4.88 -1.65 -0.96
CA SER A 80 3.59 -1.41 -0.29
C SER A 80 2.74 -2.68 -0.19
N TRP A 81 2.65 -3.49 -1.25
CA TRP A 81 1.85 -4.70 -1.20
C TRP A 81 2.51 -5.81 -0.37
N VAL A 82 3.85 -5.89 -0.36
CA VAL A 82 4.58 -6.85 0.50
C VAL A 82 4.39 -6.48 1.96
N LYS A 83 4.56 -5.18 2.30
CA LYS A 83 4.33 -4.66 3.65
C LYS A 83 2.92 -4.97 4.13
N SER A 84 1.89 -4.55 3.41
CA SER A 84 0.49 -4.75 3.79
C SER A 84 0.10 -6.24 3.87
N ARG A 85 0.75 -7.10 3.06
CA ARG A 85 0.39 -8.52 3.00
C ARG A 85 1.10 -9.38 4.05
N PHE A 86 2.29 -9.01 4.50
CA PHE A 86 3.12 -9.86 5.35
C PHE A 86 3.57 -9.21 6.65
N ILE A 87 3.81 -7.89 6.66
CA ILE A 87 4.37 -7.18 7.80
C ILE A 87 3.28 -6.59 8.70
N ASP A 88 2.30 -5.88 8.11
CA ASP A 88 1.27 -5.17 8.88
C ASP A 88 0.17 -6.09 9.45
N ILE A 89 0.15 -7.38 9.06
CA ILE A 89 -0.95 -8.30 9.41
C ILE A 89 -0.81 -8.97 10.76
N ALA A 90 0.41 -9.12 11.28
CA ALA A 90 0.71 -9.77 12.55
C ALA A 90 2.09 -9.38 13.05
N PRO A 91 2.38 -9.51 14.36
CA PRO A 91 3.74 -9.36 14.89
C PRO A 91 4.74 -10.28 14.18
N ALA A 92 6.00 -9.85 14.13
CA ALA A 92 7.09 -10.62 13.53
C ALA A 92 7.13 -12.06 14.07
N ALA A 93 7.48 -13.00 13.20
CA ALA A 93 7.54 -14.44 13.48
C ALA A 93 6.23 -15.09 13.96
N THR A 94 5.08 -14.38 13.83
CA THR A 94 3.75 -14.88 14.20
C THR A 94 2.97 -15.29 12.96
N PRO A 95 2.59 -16.58 12.79
CA PRO A 95 1.74 -17.00 11.68
C PRO A 95 0.36 -16.35 11.76
N LYS A 96 -0.15 -15.89 10.62
CA LYS A 96 -1.52 -15.40 10.46
C LYS A 96 -2.29 -16.26 9.47
N SER A 97 -3.39 -16.86 9.93
CA SER A 97 -4.30 -17.63 9.08
C SER A 97 -5.32 -16.74 8.37
N PHE A 98 -5.69 -17.14 7.17
CA PHE A 98 -6.72 -16.55 6.33
C PHE A 98 -7.61 -17.65 5.77
N ILE A 99 -8.89 -17.41 5.76
CA ILE A 99 -9.87 -18.29 5.13
C ILE A 99 -10.19 -17.70 3.77
N GLN A 100 -9.96 -18.45 2.71
CA GLN A 100 -10.41 -18.14 1.36
C GLN A 100 -11.68 -18.92 1.08
N GLU A 101 -12.77 -18.20 0.80
CA GLU A 101 -14.05 -18.78 0.40
C GLU A 101 -14.13 -18.82 -1.11
N ILE A 102 -14.60 -19.92 -1.65
CA ILE A 102 -14.74 -20.17 -3.10
C ILE A 102 -16.13 -20.72 -3.34
N ASP A 103 -16.96 -19.97 -4.08
CA ASP A 103 -18.27 -20.43 -4.52
C ASP A 103 -18.10 -21.54 -5.59
N THR A 104 -18.79 -22.65 -5.40
CA THR A 104 -18.83 -23.73 -6.39
C THR A 104 -19.98 -23.50 -7.36
N PRO A 105 -19.95 -24.09 -8.57
CA PRO A 105 -21.07 -24.02 -9.52
C PRO A 105 -22.41 -24.57 -8.96
N ASP A 106 -22.33 -25.46 -7.98
CA ASP A 106 -23.49 -26.09 -7.34
C ASP A 106 -24.07 -25.26 -6.19
N GLY A 107 -23.48 -24.09 -5.91
CA GLY A 107 -23.92 -23.15 -4.85
C GLY A 107 -23.32 -23.41 -3.45
N ASP A 108 -22.45 -24.39 -3.32
CA ASP A 108 -21.71 -24.64 -2.09
C ASP A 108 -20.51 -23.69 -1.96
N VAL A 109 -20.05 -23.47 -0.72
CA VAL A 109 -18.89 -22.64 -0.41
C VAL A 109 -17.74 -23.52 0.13
N ILE A 110 -16.65 -23.61 -0.63
CA ILE A 110 -15.43 -24.27 -0.16
C ILE A 110 -14.60 -23.27 0.63
N LYS A 111 -14.23 -23.60 1.88
CA LYS A 111 -13.37 -22.80 2.74
C LYS A 111 -11.97 -23.41 2.79
N ILE A 112 -10.97 -22.65 2.34
CA ILE A 112 -9.57 -23.08 2.36
C ILE A 112 -8.79 -22.17 3.32
N GLU A 113 -8.25 -22.78 4.38
CA GLU A 113 -7.36 -22.09 5.29
C GLU A 113 -5.94 -22.02 4.71
N ARG A 114 -5.34 -20.83 4.79
CA ARG A 114 -3.96 -20.57 4.40
C ARG A 114 -3.29 -19.70 5.47
N ASN A 115 -1.99 -19.83 5.63
CA ASN A 115 -1.24 -19.01 6.56
C ASN A 115 -0.11 -18.26 5.86
N ARG A 116 0.31 -17.17 6.49
CA ARG A 116 1.45 -16.34 6.12
C ARG A 116 2.24 -16.03 7.38
N ILE A 117 3.54 -15.87 7.20
CA ILE A 117 4.43 -15.45 8.28
C ILE A 117 5.51 -14.54 7.71
N PHE A 118 5.82 -13.48 8.43
CA PHE A 118 7.00 -12.66 8.21
C PHE A 118 8.06 -13.02 9.25
N ILE A 119 9.24 -13.39 8.81
CA ILE A 119 10.39 -13.67 9.66
C ILE A 119 11.41 -12.57 9.41
N PRO A 120 11.60 -11.64 10.36
CA PRO A 120 12.60 -10.60 10.21
C PRO A 120 14.01 -11.18 10.25
N SER A 121 14.90 -10.56 9.52
CA SER A 121 16.33 -10.84 9.54
C SER A 121 17.07 -9.53 9.35
N SER A 122 18.12 -9.31 10.11
CA SER A 122 19.01 -8.16 9.96
C SER A 122 20.40 -8.63 9.56
N ILE A 123 21.23 -7.71 9.06
CA ILE A 123 22.63 -8.03 8.76
C ILE A 123 23.39 -8.50 10.00
N PHE A 124 22.98 -8.07 11.19
CA PHE A 124 23.61 -8.45 12.47
C PHE A 124 23.36 -9.91 12.84
N ASP A 125 22.38 -10.58 12.21
CA ASP A 125 22.15 -12.02 12.36
C ASP A 125 23.16 -12.86 11.57
N ASN A 126 23.80 -12.27 10.54
CA ASN A 126 24.76 -12.94 9.68
C ASN A 126 26.20 -12.78 10.23
N LYS A 127 26.49 -13.49 11.32
CA LYS A 127 27.78 -13.41 12.00
C LYS A 127 28.97 -13.79 11.12
N GLU A 128 28.78 -14.71 10.18
CA GLU A 128 29.85 -15.15 9.27
C GLU A 128 30.19 -14.04 8.25
N LEU A 129 29.19 -13.33 7.73
CA LEU A 129 29.42 -12.20 6.84
C LEU A 129 30.20 -11.10 7.57
N LEU A 130 29.75 -10.74 8.78
CA LEU A 130 30.38 -9.68 9.57
C LEU A 130 31.83 -10.01 9.97
N LYS A 131 32.12 -11.29 10.19
CA LYS A 131 33.47 -11.77 10.48
C LYS A 131 34.38 -11.72 9.25
N ASN A 132 33.86 -12.14 8.10
CA ASN A 132 34.63 -12.28 6.87
C ASN A 132 34.77 -10.95 6.11
N ASP A 133 33.79 -10.05 6.20
CA ASP A 133 33.81 -8.73 5.55
C ASP A 133 33.22 -7.63 6.46
N PRO A 134 34.00 -7.14 7.44
CA PRO A 134 33.59 -6.02 8.29
C PRO A 134 33.34 -4.71 7.51
N ASN A 135 34.01 -4.55 6.36
CA ASN A 135 33.88 -3.35 5.54
C ASN A 135 32.51 -3.23 4.86
N TYR A 136 31.78 -4.34 4.73
CA TYR A 136 30.42 -4.32 4.18
C TYR A 136 29.46 -3.45 5.02
N LEU A 137 29.58 -3.49 6.35
CA LEU A 137 28.82 -2.61 7.23
C LEU A 137 29.12 -1.14 6.99
N ALA A 138 30.41 -0.80 6.81
CA ALA A 138 30.82 0.58 6.51
C ALA A 138 30.23 1.04 5.17
N SER A 139 30.23 0.17 4.16
CA SER A 139 29.62 0.46 2.86
C SER A 139 28.13 0.75 2.95
N LEU A 140 27.39 -0.07 3.73
CA LEU A 140 25.95 0.17 3.97
C LEU A 140 25.69 1.45 4.76
N ALA A 141 26.55 1.79 5.72
CA ALA A 141 26.43 3.01 6.52
C ALA A 141 26.60 4.30 5.69
N MET A 142 27.26 4.23 4.53
CA MET A 142 27.44 5.35 3.61
C MET A 142 26.23 5.61 2.70
N LEU A 143 25.26 4.71 2.66
CA LEU A 143 24.07 4.87 1.84
C LEU A 143 23.18 6.02 2.36
N PRO A 144 22.32 6.60 1.52
CA PRO A 144 21.27 7.52 1.95
C PRO A 144 20.44 6.93 3.08
N THR A 145 19.92 7.77 3.97
CA THR A 145 19.28 7.34 5.24
C THR A 145 18.19 6.29 5.03
N ALA A 146 17.31 6.47 4.04
CA ALA A 146 16.23 5.52 3.75
C ALA A 146 16.77 4.15 3.33
N GLU A 147 17.72 4.10 2.39
CA GLU A 147 18.34 2.85 1.93
C GLU A 147 19.15 2.17 3.04
N ARG A 148 19.90 2.97 3.79
CA ARG A 148 20.64 2.48 4.95
C ARG A 148 19.72 1.84 5.99
N ASN A 149 18.63 2.50 6.36
CA ASN A 149 17.66 1.98 7.33
C ASN A 149 16.99 0.69 6.80
N ALA A 150 16.63 0.67 5.52
CA ALA A 150 16.06 -0.51 4.89
C ALA A 150 17.00 -1.71 4.92
N LEU A 151 18.28 -1.52 4.59
CA LEU A 151 19.25 -2.62 4.43
C LEU A 151 19.93 -3.03 5.74
N LEU A 152 20.23 -2.07 6.64
CA LEU A 152 20.86 -2.40 7.94
C LEU A 152 19.86 -2.92 8.96
N TYR A 153 18.68 -2.30 9.04
CA TYR A 153 17.73 -2.53 10.12
C TYR A 153 16.45 -3.24 9.65
N GLY A 154 16.28 -3.42 8.33
CA GLY A 154 15.05 -3.99 7.78
C GLY A 154 13.85 -3.08 8.04
N ASP A 155 14.04 -1.78 8.01
CA ASP A 155 13.01 -0.78 8.29
C ASP A 155 12.02 -0.69 7.13
N TRP A 156 10.79 -1.15 7.35
CA TRP A 156 9.69 -1.12 6.39
C TRP A 156 8.92 0.20 6.39
N LEU A 157 9.28 1.16 7.23
CA LEU A 157 8.70 2.50 7.23
C LEU A 157 9.49 3.47 6.34
N SER A 158 10.80 3.21 6.17
CA SER A 158 11.68 4.00 5.31
C SER A 158 12.07 3.21 4.07
N PHE A 159 11.82 3.75 2.87
CA PHE A 159 12.26 3.11 1.63
C PHE A 159 12.61 4.12 0.53
N SER A 160 13.56 3.75 -0.31
CA SER A 160 13.97 4.53 -1.48
C SER A 160 12.83 4.58 -2.52
N GLY A 161 12.50 5.78 -2.97
CA GLY A 161 11.40 6.03 -3.92
C GLY A 161 10.08 6.44 -3.27
N GLN A 162 10.04 6.65 -1.97
CA GLN A 162 8.95 7.33 -1.30
C GLN A 162 8.79 8.74 -1.88
N VAL A 163 7.54 9.14 -2.16
CA VAL A 163 7.27 10.47 -2.73
C VAL A 163 7.45 11.57 -1.69
N PHE A 164 7.15 11.25 -0.42
CA PHE A 164 7.24 12.12 0.74
C PHE A 164 8.05 11.42 1.83
N ASP A 165 9.35 11.59 1.79
CA ASP A 165 10.31 11.01 2.74
C ASP A 165 10.32 11.74 4.09
N GLU A 166 9.70 12.93 4.14
CA GLU A 166 9.49 13.69 5.37
C GLU A 166 8.40 13.07 6.26
N PHE A 167 7.51 12.23 5.70
CA PHE A 167 6.40 11.66 6.49
C PHE A 167 6.93 10.68 7.54
N ILE A 168 6.66 11.01 8.81
CA ILE A 168 7.03 10.21 9.98
C ILE A 168 5.77 9.82 10.74
N ASP A 169 5.64 8.54 11.04
CA ASP A 169 4.62 7.97 11.92
C ASP A 169 5.31 7.42 13.16
N ASP A 170 5.33 8.20 14.26
CA ASP A 170 5.97 7.82 15.51
C ASP A 170 4.95 7.71 16.65
N PRO A 171 4.53 6.47 17.00
CA PRO A 171 3.56 6.22 18.06
C PRO A 171 3.93 6.78 19.44
N GLN A 172 5.22 6.99 19.71
CA GLN A 172 5.67 7.53 20.99
C GLN A 172 5.26 9.00 21.15
N HIS A 173 5.12 9.70 20.02
CA HIS A 173 4.82 11.13 19.93
C HIS A 173 3.38 11.48 19.56
N TYR A 174 2.47 10.50 19.47
CA TYR A 174 1.06 10.77 19.13
C TYR A 174 0.35 11.76 20.07
N LYS A 175 0.73 11.79 21.36
CA LYS A 175 0.10 12.63 22.37
C LYS A 175 0.72 14.02 22.46
N ASP A 176 2.05 14.12 22.42
CA ASP A 176 2.76 15.41 22.48
C ASP A 176 2.83 16.10 21.12
N ARG A 177 2.56 15.34 20.02
CA ARG A 177 2.46 15.83 18.63
C ARG A 177 3.75 16.38 18.06
N THR A 178 4.90 16.01 18.61
CA THR A 178 6.21 16.48 18.14
C THR A 178 6.89 15.41 17.27
N ASN A 179 7.57 15.83 16.22
CA ASN A 179 8.35 14.96 15.32
C ASN A 179 7.54 13.77 14.72
N THR A 180 6.23 13.93 14.59
CA THR A 180 5.34 12.95 13.98
C THR A 180 4.25 13.65 13.17
N HIS A 181 3.82 13.02 12.07
CA HIS A 181 2.67 13.46 11.27
C HIS A 181 1.37 12.77 11.69
N VAL A 182 1.46 11.69 12.46
CA VAL A 182 0.29 10.97 12.97
C VAL A 182 0.11 11.32 14.44
N ILE A 183 -1.11 11.71 14.82
CA ILE A 183 -1.43 12.12 16.19
C ILE A 183 -2.67 11.42 16.73
N ALA A 184 -2.78 11.35 18.05
CA ALA A 184 -3.97 10.81 18.68
C ALA A 184 -5.22 11.61 18.30
N PRO A 185 -6.38 10.95 18.09
CA PRO A 185 -7.64 11.61 17.76
C PRO A 185 -8.06 12.62 18.82
N PHE A 186 -8.67 13.71 18.39
CA PHE A 186 -9.27 14.72 19.26
C PHE A 186 -10.55 15.28 18.64
N LYS A 187 -11.39 15.92 19.43
CA LYS A 187 -12.61 16.54 18.94
C LYS A 187 -12.25 17.78 18.13
N ILE A 188 -12.64 17.80 16.85
CA ILE A 188 -12.42 18.95 15.96
C ILE A 188 -13.27 20.13 16.42
N PRO A 189 -12.67 21.31 16.70
CA PRO A 189 -13.41 22.49 17.10
C PRO A 189 -14.43 22.96 16.05
N ASP A 190 -15.58 23.45 16.49
CA ASP A 190 -16.69 23.78 15.58
C ASP A 190 -16.35 24.95 14.65
N HIS A 191 -15.48 25.85 15.04
CA HIS A 191 -15.05 27.00 14.24
C HIS A 191 -13.99 26.67 13.17
N TRP A 192 -13.42 25.44 13.16
CA TRP A 192 -12.48 25.05 12.11
C TRP A 192 -13.24 24.73 10.83
N LYS A 193 -12.68 25.14 9.69
CA LYS A 193 -13.26 24.80 8.37
C LYS A 193 -12.96 23.35 8.05
N ILE A 194 -13.95 22.68 7.43
CA ILE A 194 -13.78 21.33 6.90
C ILE A 194 -13.79 21.38 5.38
N PHE A 195 -12.83 20.68 4.79
CA PHE A 195 -12.70 20.50 3.35
C PHE A 195 -12.81 19.02 3.02
N ARG A 196 -13.33 18.74 1.83
CA ARG A 196 -13.37 17.40 1.23
C ARG A 196 -12.57 17.45 -0.07
N ALA A 197 -11.65 16.50 -0.27
CA ALA A 197 -10.97 16.29 -1.53
C ALA A 197 -11.40 14.95 -2.12
N TYR A 198 -11.62 14.89 -3.43
CA TYR A 198 -12.08 13.71 -4.13
C TYR A 198 -11.25 13.42 -5.37
N ASP A 199 -10.80 12.18 -5.49
CA ASP A 199 -10.15 11.61 -6.68
C ASP A 199 -10.97 10.41 -7.16
N PHE A 200 -11.44 10.47 -8.42
CA PHE A 200 -12.32 9.46 -8.97
C PHE A 200 -11.60 8.17 -9.32
N GLY A 201 -12.23 7.05 -9.01
CA GLY A 201 -11.83 5.73 -9.44
C GLY A 201 -13.04 4.79 -9.59
N TYR A 202 -12.92 3.82 -10.50
CA TYR A 202 -13.89 2.75 -10.70
C TYR A 202 -13.20 1.38 -10.69
N ALA A 203 -12.43 1.08 -11.72
CA ALA A 203 -11.58 -0.12 -11.75
C ALA A 203 -10.32 0.03 -10.90
N LYS A 204 -9.86 1.27 -10.71
CA LYS A 204 -8.88 1.68 -9.70
C LYS A 204 -9.61 2.23 -8.48
N PRO A 205 -9.01 2.20 -7.29
CA PRO A 205 -9.64 2.80 -6.11
C PRO A 205 -9.91 4.28 -6.32
N PHE A 206 -11.06 4.75 -5.83
CA PHE A 206 -11.31 6.18 -5.61
C PHE A 206 -10.85 6.56 -4.20
N SER A 207 -10.63 7.86 -3.98
CA SER A 207 -10.28 8.40 -2.67
C SER A 207 -11.12 9.62 -2.33
N VAL A 208 -11.67 9.64 -1.12
CA VAL A 208 -12.27 10.84 -0.52
C VAL A 208 -11.58 11.10 0.81
N GLY A 209 -10.96 12.26 0.96
CA GLY A 209 -10.37 12.71 2.21
C GLY A 209 -11.15 13.87 2.81
N TRP A 210 -11.35 13.87 4.14
CA TRP A 210 -11.86 15.03 4.89
C TRP A 210 -10.75 15.64 5.71
N TRP A 211 -10.63 16.95 5.64
CA TRP A 211 -9.56 17.74 6.20
C TRP A 211 -10.10 18.90 7.01
N ALA A 212 -9.68 19.03 8.26
CA ALA A 212 -9.96 20.19 9.07
C ALA A 212 -8.77 21.19 9.02
N VAL A 213 -9.04 22.48 9.01
CA VAL A 213 -8.00 23.50 8.97
C VAL A 213 -8.13 24.40 10.20
N ASP A 214 -7.06 24.50 10.99
CA ASP A 214 -7.02 25.35 12.16
C ASP A 214 -6.81 26.84 11.81
N THR A 215 -6.87 27.71 12.81
CA THR A 215 -6.70 29.17 12.63
C THR A 215 -5.30 29.59 12.18
N ARG A 216 -4.30 28.70 12.29
CA ARG A 216 -2.93 28.93 11.83
C ARG A 216 -2.68 28.39 10.42
N GLY A 217 -3.68 27.71 9.82
CA GLY A 217 -3.56 27.08 8.53
C GLY A 217 -2.94 25.69 8.56
N CYS A 218 -2.82 25.07 9.74
CA CYS A 218 -2.43 23.67 9.86
C CYS A 218 -3.60 22.79 9.40
N ILE A 219 -3.31 21.78 8.57
CA ILE A 219 -4.28 20.87 7.97
C ILE A 219 -4.25 19.53 8.71
N TYR A 220 -5.42 19.07 9.11
CA TYR A 220 -5.60 17.80 9.82
C TYR A 220 -6.45 16.86 8.97
N ARG A 221 -5.89 15.74 8.51
CA ARG A 221 -6.67 14.68 7.88
C ARG A 221 -7.48 13.97 8.95
N ILE A 222 -8.79 14.15 8.92
CA ILE A 222 -9.70 13.69 9.98
C ILE A 222 -10.48 12.43 9.59
N ARG A 223 -10.56 12.12 8.29
CA ARG A 223 -11.25 10.92 7.79
C ARG A 223 -10.87 10.61 6.36
N GLU A 224 -11.00 9.34 6.00
CA GLU A 224 -10.87 8.85 4.64
C GLU A 224 -11.98 7.85 4.29
N LEU A 225 -12.38 7.87 3.02
CA LEU A 225 -13.12 6.79 2.36
C LEU A 225 -12.30 6.37 1.13
N TYR A 226 -11.71 5.18 1.19
CA TYR A 226 -10.89 4.65 0.12
C TYR A 226 -11.57 3.46 -0.53
N GLY A 227 -11.86 3.56 -1.82
CA GLY A 227 -12.65 2.59 -2.59
C GLY A 227 -11.82 1.44 -3.15
N SER A 228 -11.05 0.73 -2.30
CA SER A 228 -10.29 -0.45 -2.72
C SER A 228 -10.94 -1.75 -2.27
N THR A 229 -10.65 -2.83 -2.97
CA THR A 229 -10.87 -4.20 -2.54
C THR A 229 -9.68 -4.69 -1.70
N ASP A 230 -9.72 -5.96 -1.26
CA ASP A 230 -8.57 -6.61 -0.60
C ASP A 230 -7.38 -6.82 -1.56
N GLU A 231 -7.59 -6.68 -2.88
CA GLU A 231 -6.50 -6.72 -3.85
C GLU A 231 -5.89 -5.32 -4.03
N PRO A 232 -4.57 -5.19 -3.94
CA PRO A 232 -3.89 -3.91 -4.11
C PRO A 232 -4.20 -3.24 -5.45
N ASN A 233 -4.55 -1.96 -5.42
CA ASN A 233 -4.82 -1.13 -6.59
C ASN A 233 -6.04 -1.61 -7.44
N VAL A 234 -6.98 -2.32 -6.82
CA VAL A 234 -8.25 -2.75 -7.43
C VAL A 234 -9.40 -2.05 -6.75
N GLY A 235 -10.19 -1.28 -7.53
CA GLY A 235 -11.33 -0.51 -7.05
C GLY A 235 -12.58 -1.39 -6.83
N VAL A 236 -13.43 -0.96 -5.89
CA VAL A 236 -14.72 -1.61 -5.56
C VAL A 236 -15.78 -1.48 -6.64
N LYS A 237 -15.49 -0.82 -7.76
CA LYS A 237 -16.38 -0.62 -8.92
C LYS A 237 -17.72 0.02 -8.56
N TRP A 238 -17.74 0.94 -7.62
CA TRP A 238 -18.93 1.70 -7.31
C TRP A 238 -19.20 2.79 -8.36
N THR A 239 -20.45 2.90 -8.76
CA THR A 239 -20.87 4.00 -9.64
C THR A 239 -20.71 5.35 -8.94
N PRO A 240 -20.60 6.48 -9.68
CA PRO A 240 -20.53 7.81 -9.09
C PRO A 240 -21.66 8.10 -8.11
N HIS A 241 -22.90 7.75 -8.42
CA HIS A 241 -24.04 7.90 -7.51
C HIS A 241 -23.86 7.12 -6.20
N LYS A 242 -23.34 5.86 -6.25
CA LYS A 242 -23.08 5.07 -5.04
C LYS A 242 -21.96 5.68 -4.20
N GLN A 243 -20.92 6.24 -4.85
CA GLN A 243 -19.86 6.95 -4.15
C GLN A 243 -20.40 8.20 -3.47
N ALA A 244 -21.21 9.01 -4.18
CA ALA A 244 -21.84 10.21 -3.68
C ALA A 244 -22.78 9.94 -2.49
N ALA A 245 -23.65 8.94 -2.60
CA ALA A 245 -24.55 8.53 -1.52
C ALA A 245 -23.74 8.12 -0.26
N LYS A 246 -22.61 7.43 -0.42
CA LYS A 246 -21.74 7.06 0.70
C LYS A 246 -21.04 8.26 1.34
N VAL A 247 -20.62 9.23 0.53
CA VAL A 247 -20.06 10.50 1.03
C VAL A 247 -21.12 11.24 1.85
N ARG A 248 -22.35 11.37 1.33
CA ARG A 248 -23.47 12.01 2.04
C ARG A 248 -23.75 11.31 3.37
N GLU A 249 -23.87 9.98 3.39
CA GLU A 249 -24.07 9.20 4.62
C GLU A 249 -23.02 9.50 5.70
N ILE A 250 -21.75 9.60 5.28
CA ILE A 250 -20.63 9.91 6.18
C ILE A 250 -20.77 11.34 6.71
N GLU A 251 -21.08 12.30 5.87
CA GLU A 251 -21.18 13.71 6.27
C GLU A 251 -22.37 13.96 7.20
N GLU A 252 -23.55 13.39 6.90
CA GLU A 252 -24.72 13.45 7.76
C GLU A 252 -24.46 12.80 9.14
N LYS A 253 -23.72 11.72 9.16
CA LYS A 253 -23.43 11.00 10.41
C LYS A 253 -22.40 11.69 11.31
N TYR A 254 -21.32 12.24 10.71
CA TYR A 254 -20.17 12.72 11.47
C TYR A 254 -20.02 14.24 11.49
N TYR A 255 -20.68 14.93 10.56
CA TYR A 255 -20.57 16.39 10.38
C TYR A 255 -21.94 17.05 10.08
N PRO A 256 -23.03 16.70 10.82
CA PRO A 256 -24.40 17.05 10.44
C PRO A 256 -24.64 18.55 10.30
N ASP A 257 -23.94 19.37 11.07
CA ASP A 257 -24.12 20.83 11.12
C ASP A 257 -22.93 21.60 10.54
N ARG A 258 -22.09 20.91 9.73
CA ARG A 258 -20.86 21.52 9.21
C ARG A 258 -21.00 21.87 7.74
N ASN A 259 -20.54 23.07 7.40
CA ASN A 259 -20.33 23.42 5.99
C ASN A 259 -19.02 22.81 5.49
N ILE A 260 -19.09 21.94 4.48
CA ILE A 260 -17.95 21.21 3.92
C ILE A 260 -17.70 21.70 2.50
N PHE A 261 -16.50 22.23 2.28
CA PHE A 261 -16.06 22.70 0.97
C PHE A 261 -15.43 21.53 0.20
N GLY A 262 -15.95 21.24 -0.99
CA GLY A 262 -15.48 20.13 -1.83
C GLY A 262 -14.51 20.61 -2.91
N VAL A 263 -13.43 19.86 -3.15
CA VAL A 263 -12.51 20.07 -4.26
C VAL A 263 -12.27 18.73 -4.96
N ALA A 264 -12.26 18.72 -6.31
CA ALA A 264 -12.01 17.52 -7.08
C ALA A 264 -11.19 17.80 -8.34
N ASP A 265 -10.61 16.74 -8.93
CA ASP A 265 -9.92 16.86 -10.23
C ASP A 265 -10.90 17.37 -11.30
N PRO A 266 -10.50 18.32 -12.13
CA PRO A 266 -11.37 18.88 -13.19
C PRO A 266 -11.95 17.86 -14.15
N SER A 267 -11.38 16.68 -14.28
CA SER A 267 -11.90 15.61 -15.15
C SER A 267 -13.28 15.08 -14.74
N ILE A 268 -13.74 15.30 -13.51
CA ILE A 268 -15.06 14.84 -13.06
C ILE A 268 -16.23 15.59 -13.74
N TRP A 269 -15.98 16.75 -14.35
CA TRP A 269 -16.98 17.52 -15.13
C TRP A 269 -17.06 17.10 -16.60
N ASP A 270 -16.22 16.16 -17.07
CA ASP A 270 -16.31 15.64 -18.43
C ASP A 270 -17.62 14.88 -18.66
N ALA A 271 -18.49 15.43 -19.49
CA ALA A 271 -19.76 14.85 -19.91
C ALA A 271 -19.73 14.20 -21.30
N SER A 272 -18.55 14.02 -21.90
CA SER A 272 -18.40 13.49 -23.27
C SER A 272 -18.98 12.08 -23.45
N ARG A 273 -19.18 11.33 -22.36
CA ARG A 273 -19.69 9.96 -22.34
C ARG A 273 -21.05 9.81 -21.66
N GLY A 274 -21.77 10.89 -21.45
CA GLY A 274 -23.06 10.93 -20.76
C GLY A 274 -23.06 11.83 -19.54
N GLU A 275 -23.75 11.44 -18.48
CA GLU A 275 -23.77 12.18 -17.22
C GLU A 275 -22.35 12.31 -16.65
N SER A 276 -21.96 13.53 -16.26
CA SER A 276 -20.66 13.74 -15.61
C SER A 276 -20.66 13.19 -14.17
N ILE A 277 -19.47 12.87 -13.67
CA ILE A 277 -19.30 12.42 -12.29
C ILE A 277 -19.75 13.53 -11.33
N ALA A 278 -19.44 14.79 -11.63
CA ALA A 278 -19.88 15.94 -10.84
C ALA A 278 -21.40 16.01 -10.75
N ALA A 279 -22.13 15.83 -11.88
CA ALA A 279 -23.60 15.84 -11.89
C ALA A 279 -24.19 14.70 -11.02
N ALA A 280 -23.59 13.52 -11.04
CA ALA A 280 -24.01 12.41 -10.18
C ALA A 280 -23.84 12.75 -8.68
N PHE A 281 -22.79 13.46 -8.30
CA PHE A 281 -22.59 13.93 -6.93
C PHE A 281 -23.55 15.06 -6.56
N GLU A 282 -23.78 16.02 -7.47
CA GLU A 282 -24.74 17.12 -7.29
C GLU A 282 -26.15 16.60 -7.06
N SER A 283 -26.57 15.52 -7.75
CA SER A 283 -27.88 14.89 -7.54
C SER A 283 -28.06 14.34 -6.13
N GLU A 284 -26.97 14.05 -5.43
CA GLU A 284 -26.94 13.62 -4.02
C GLU A 284 -26.67 14.79 -3.05
N GLY A 285 -26.67 16.04 -3.54
CA GLY A 285 -26.44 17.24 -2.73
C GLY A 285 -24.97 17.48 -2.36
N ILE A 286 -24.04 16.84 -3.05
CA ILE A 286 -22.60 16.96 -2.82
C ILE A 286 -21.98 17.79 -3.95
N TYR A 287 -21.34 18.89 -3.60
CA TYR A 287 -20.77 19.85 -4.55
C TYR A 287 -19.26 19.90 -4.46
N PHE A 288 -18.61 20.13 -5.59
CA PHE A 288 -17.17 20.30 -5.70
C PHE A 288 -16.82 21.54 -6.51
N ASP A 289 -15.72 22.17 -6.16
CA ASP A 289 -15.01 23.13 -6.99
C ASP A 289 -13.85 22.42 -7.73
N PRO A 290 -13.50 22.87 -8.95
CA PRO A 290 -12.35 22.30 -9.66
C PRO A 290 -11.03 22.63 -8.94
N GLY A 291 -10.25 21.61 -8.65
CA GLY A 291 -8.93 21.72 -8.06
C GLY A 291 -7.86 22.15 -9.07
N ASP A 292 -6.77 22.73 -8.58
CA ASP A 292 -5.56 22.91 -9.40
C ASP A 292 -4.82 21.55 -9.52
N ASN A 293 -4.85 20.97 -10.72
CA ASN A 293 -4.26 19.67 -11.02
C ASN A 293 -2.77 19.73 -11.46
N LYS A 294 -2.10 20.85 -11.22
CA LYS A 294 -0.66 20.99 -11.47
C LYS A 294 0.14 20.14 -10.49
N ARG A 295 0.58 18.98 -10.93
CA ARG A 295 1.22 17.95 -10.06
C ARG A 295 2.52 18.44 -9.42
N ILE A 296 3.38 19.18 -10.14
CA ILE A 296 4.68 19.61 -9.61
C ILE A 296 4.53 20.62 -8.47
N PRO A 297 3.79 21.75 -8.65
CA PRO A 297 3.55 22.67 -7.55
C PRO A 297 2.81 22.02 -6.37
N GLY A 298 1.80 21.18 -6.63
CA GLY A 298 1.08 20.45 -5.58
C GLY A 298 2.01 19.55 -4.76
N LYS A 299 2.89 18.79 -5.41
CA LYS A 299 3.88 17.96 -4.74
C LYS A 299 4.83 18.80 -3.87
N MET A 300 5.34 19.91 -4.40
CA MET A 300 6.22 20.81 -3.64
C MET A 300 5.54 21.40 -2.41
N GLN A 301 4.24 21.76 -2.52
CA GLN A 301 3.46 22.21 -1.36
C GLN A 301 3.37 21.14 -0.27
N MET A 302 3.16 19.88 -0.63
CA MET A 302 3.15 18.78 0.31
C MET A 302 4.49 18.62 1.05
N HIS A 303 5.63 18.71 0.34
CA HIS A 303 6.95 18.68 0.96
C HIS A 303 7.12 19.82 1.99
N TYR A 304 6.78 21.06 1.62
CA TYR A 304 6.89 22.20 2.54
C TYR A 304 5.99 22.05 3.77
N ARG A 305 4.79 21.51 3.61
CA ARG A 305 3.84 21.36 4.70
C ARG A 305 4.15 20.17 5.62
N MET A 306 4.84 19.16 5.11
CA MET A 306 5.32 18.02 5.90
C MET A 306 6.62 18.33 6.65
N ALA A 307 7.36 19.37 6.29
CA ALA A 307 8.56 19.76 7.03
C ALA A 307 8.21 20.18 8.47
N PHE A 308 9.01 19.71 9.43
CA PHE A 308 8.88 20.11 10.84
C PHE A 308 9.44 21.50 11.08
N ASP A 309 8.75 22.28 11.89
CA ASP A 309 9.28 23.56 12.42
C ASP A 309 10.33 23.32 13.52
N GLU A 310 10.90 24.40 14.08
CA GLU A 310 11.90 24.34 15.17
C GLU A 310 11.37 23.64 16.44
N ARG A 311 10.06 23.51 16.59
CA ARG A 311 9.40 22.85 17.72
C ARG A 311 9.04 21.39 17.39
N GLY A 312 9.39 20.90 16.20
CA GLY A 312 9.05 19.57 15.72
C GLY A 312 7.58 19.43 15.31
N LEU A 313 6.90 20.52 14.90
CA LEU A 313 5.51 20.49 14.49
C LEU A 313 5.40 20.63 12.95
N PRO A 314 4.69 19.72 12.25
CA PRO A 314 4.42 19.87 10.82
C PRO A 314 3.17 20.73 10.61
N MET A 315 2.96 21.21 9.37
CA MET A 315 1.72 21.89 8.99
C MET A 315 0.62 20.95 8.51
N ASP A 316 0.96 19.73 8.13
CA ASP A 316 0.02 18.67 7.74
C ASP A 316 0.10 17.51 8.73
N VAL A 317 -1.05 17.11 9.26
CA VAL A 317 -1.17 16.09 10.32
C VAL A 317 -2.28 15.10 9.97
N TYR A 318 -2.14 13.88 10.47
CA TYR A 318 -3.12 12.82 10.27
C TYR A 318 -3.64 12.35 11.63
N LEU A 319 -4.95 12.22 11.79
CA LEU A 319 -5.52 11.57 12.96
C LEU A 319 -5.50 10.05 12.75
N GLN A 320 -5.11 9.33 13.79
CA GLN A 320 -5.05 7.88 13.82
C GLN A 320 -6.42 7.22 13.59
#